data_c9847c90ddc7deaa58cef5360f1ee626
#
_entry.id   c9847c90ddc7deaa58cef5360f1ee626
#
_cell.length_a   1.000
_cell.length_b   1.000
_cell.length_c   1.000
_cell.angle_alpha   90.00
_cell.angle_beta   90.00
_cell.angle_gamma   90.00
#
_symmetry.space_group_name_H-M   'P 1'
#
loop_
_entity.id
_entity.type
_entity.pdbx_description
1 polymer ?
#
loop_
_entity_poly.entity_id
_entity_poly.type
_entity_poly.pdbx_seq_one_letter_code
_entity_poly.pdbx_strand_id
1 'polypeptide(L)'
;MRDVRLAQVLSGKEENYLLPFYWQHGTHRDRIPAQVQRIWESGCRALCVESRPHPDFCGPDWWADMDIILAECEKRDMKVWVLDDKRFPTGYANGLIGKKYPHLRQWNLAERHVDVMGPIEGASFLMHPDTPAEPLVAVLAYPRTGHDEDIHSAPIDLTAQVKDGYVYWDVPKGCYRVF
;
A
#
# COMPACT_ATOMS: atom_id res chain seq x y z
N MET A 1 16.85 13.27 34.36
CA MET A 1 16.18 13.39 33.02
C MET A 1 14.65 13.32 33.10
N ARG A 2 14.05 12.35 33.83
CA ARG A 2 12.58 12.25 33.99
C ARG A 2 11.94 13.51 34.60
N ASP A 3 12.56 14.07 35.64
CA ASP A 3 11.97 15.21 36.38
C ASP A 3 11.92 16.50 35.54
N VAL A 4 12.93 16.76 34.72
CA VAL A 4 12.97 17.94 33.85
C VAL A 4 11.86 17.87 32.80
N ARG A 5 11.65 16.70 32.20
CA ARG A 5 10.63 16.50 31.17
C ARG A 5 9.21 16.61 31.74
N LEU A 6 8.98 16.04 32.94
CA LEU A 6 7.70 16.18 33.64
C LEU A 6 7.40 17.63 33.98
N ALA A 7 8.39 18.37 34.45
CA ALA A 7 8.23 19.81 34.78
C ALA A 7 7.92 20.63 33.50
N GLN A 8 8.55 20.30 32.39
CA GLN A 8 8.27 20.94 31.09
C GLN A 8 6.84 20.65 30.61
N VAL A 9 6.40 19.37 30.68
CA VAL A 9 5.02 18.99 30.34
C VAL A 9 4.01 19.74 31.21
N LEU A 10 4.22 19.75 32.53
CA LEU A 10 3.33 20.41 33.49
C LEU A 10 3.30 21.94 33.32
N SER A 11 4.38 22.53 32.81
CA SER A 11 4.45 23.97 32.51
C SER A 11 3.90 24.33 31.13
N GLY A 12 3.46 23.35 30.34
CA GLY A 12 3.00 23.56 28.96
C GLY A 12 4.08 23.99 27.98
N LYS A 13 5.36 23.78 28.33
CA LYS A 13 6.51 24.18 27.51
C LYS A 13 7.08 23.01 26.67
N GLU A 14 6.62 21.80 26.93
CA GLU A 14 7.00 20.64 26.11
C GLU A 14 6.29 20.65 24.77
N GLU A 15 6.95 20.09 23.76
CA GLU A 15 6.32 19.81 22.49
C GLU A 15 5.13 18.85 22.68
N ASN A 16 4.07 19.13 21.97
CA ASN A 16 2.84 18.37 22.07
C ASN A 16 3.00 16.99 21.42
N TYR A 17 2.61 15.98 22.16
CA TYR A 17 2.57 14.58 21.69
C TYR A 17 1.20 14.17 21.15
N LEU A 18 0.22 15.08 21.13
CA LEU A 18 -1.11 14.83 20.62
C LEU A 18 -1.21 15.32 19.18
N LEU A 19 -1.64 14.43 18.29
CA LEU A 19 -1.92 14.67 16.88
C LEU A 19 -3.39 14.37 16.62
N PRO A 20 -4.33 15.24 16.99
CA PRO A 20 -5.75 14.99 16.74
C PRO A 20 -5.99 14.91 15.24
N PHE A 21 -6.87 13.98 14.85
CA PHE A 21 -7.38 13.93 13.49
C PHE A 21 -8.22 15.17 13.21
N TYR A 22 -7.87 15.87 12.15
CA TYR A 22 -8.64 16.99 11.65
C TYR A 22 -9.29 16.58 10.33
N TRP A 23 -10.50 16.06 10.43
CA TRP A 23 -11.26 15.54 9.30
C TRP A 23 -11.76 16.67 8.42
N GLN A 24 -11.35 16.66 7.16
CA GLN A 24 -11.80 17.60 6.15
C GLN A 24 -12.88 16.98 5.28
N HIS A 25 -14.05 17.63 5.29
CA HIS A 25 -15.21 17.23 4.50
C HIS A 25 -15.39 18.07 3.25
N GLY A 26 -14.55 19.11 3.03
CA GLY A 26 -14.70 20.06 1.92
C GLY A 26 -15.94 20.98 2.06
N THR A 27 -16.51 21.03 3.25
CA THR A 27 -17.62 21.93 3.59
C THR A 27 -17.14 22.99 4.59
N HIS A 28 -17.66 24.21 4.51
CA HIS A 28 -17.36 25.24 5.49
C HIS A 28 -15.87 25.65 5.56
N ARG A 29 -15.25 25.87 4.41
CA ARG A 29 -13.87 26.41 4.29
C ARG A 29 -13.64 27.65 5.14
N ASP A 30 -14.65 28.51 5.26
CA ASP A 30 -14.68 29.69 6.09
C ASP A 30 -14.46 29.44 7.59
N ARG A 31 -14.73 28.23 8.06
CA ARG A 31 -14.56 27.82 9.47
C ARG A 31 -13.18 27.28 9.80
N ILE A 32 -12.35 26.94 8.82
CA ILE A 32 -11.04 26.37 9.03
C ILE A 32 -10.19 27.20 10.01
N PRO A 33 -10.08 28.54 9.84
CA PRO A 33 -9.28 29.37 10.75
C PRO A 33 -9.74 29.26 12.21
N ALA A 34 -11.04 29.30 12.45
CA ALA A 34 -11.58 29.19 13.79
C ALA A 34 -11.42 27.80 14.40
N GLN A 35 -11.48 26.76 13.59
CA GLN A 35 -11.27 25.37 14.03
C GLN A 35 -9.81 25.13 14.42
N VAL A 36 -8.86 25.59 13.61
CA VAL A 36 -7.42 25.49 13.92
C VAL A 36 -7.10 26.29 15.19
N GLN A 37 -7.68 27.47 15.36
CA GLN A 37 -7.56 28.27 16.58
C GLN A 37 -8.02 27.48 17.82
N ARG A 38 -9.17 26.83 17.77
CA ARG A 38 -9.68 26.02 18.89
C ARG A 38 -8.80 24.82 19.21
N ILE A 39 -8.25 24.16 18.20
CA ILE A 39 -7.28 23.07 18.39
C ILE A 39 -6.05 23.60 19.14
N TRP A 40 -5.53 24.74 18.73
CA TRP A 40 -4.40 25.38 19.38
C TRP A 40 -4.71 25.78 20.84
N GLU A 41 -5.88 26.38 21.08
CA GLU A 41 -6.36 26.78 22.41
C GLU A 41 -6.55 25.58 23.35
N SER A 42 -6.85 24.40 22.81
CA SER A 42 -6.94 23.17 23.61
C SER A 42 -5.58 22.61 24.05
N GLY A 43 -4.48 23.29 23.69
CA GLY A 43 -3.12 22.87 24.03
C GLY A 43 -2.44 22.03 22.96
N CYS A 44 -3.13 21.65 21.89
CA CYS A 44 -2.50 20.90 20.80
C CYS A 44 -1.56 21.80 19.97
N ARG A 45 -0.40 21.25 19.61
CA ARG A 45 0.61 21.94 18.79
C ARG A 45 0.88 21.25 17.47
N ALA A 46 0.05 20.26 17.15
CA ALA A 46 0.07 19.54 15.89
C ALA A 46 -1.34 19.07 15.55
N LEU A 47 -1.57 18.73 14.29
CA LEU A 47 -2.80 18.08 13.82
C LEU A 47 -2.49 17.15 12.66
N CYS A 48 -3.35 16.15 12.45
CA CYS A 48 -3.28 15.23 11.31
C CYS A 48 -4.49 15.47 10.43
N VAL A 49 -4.27 16.04 9.25
CA VAL A 49 -5.34 16.30 8.28
C VAL A 49 -5.67 15.01 7.54
N GLU A 50 -6.94 14.67 7.52
CA GLU A 50 -7.46 13.52 6.81
C GLU A 50 -8.72 13.88 6.02
N SER A 51 -8.84 13.40 4.79
CA SER A 51 -10.08 13.48 4.01
C SER A 51 -11.12 12.51 4.54
N ARG A 52 -12.32 13.04 5.01
CA ARG A 52 -13.38 12.17 5.57
C ARG A 52 -14.81 12.65 5.35
N PRO A 53 -15.40 12.39 4.23
CA PRO A 53 -14.85 12.36 2.87
C PRO A 53 -14.77 13.78 2.31
N HIS A 54 -13.64 14.15 1.77
CA HIS A 54 -13.55 15.37 0.97
C HIS A 54 -13.98 15.06 -0.47
N PRO A 55 -14.95 15.78 -1.06
CA PRO A 55 -15.47 15.46 -2.41
C PRO A 55 -14.38 15.57 -3.49
N ASP A 56 -13.47 16.53 -3.33
CA ASP A 56 -12.39 16.80 -4.28
C ASP A 56 -11.00 16.45 -3.70
N PHE A 57 -10.88 15.33 -2.99
CA PHE A 57 -9.60 14.89 -2.43
C PHE A 57 -8.51 14.77 -3.51
N CYS A 58 -7.36 15.39 -3.27
CA CYS A 58 -6.26 15.57 -4.22
C CYS A 58 -6.57 16.49 -5.42
N GLY A 59 -7.71 17.17 -5.42
CA GLY A 59 -8.07 18.17 -6.42
C GLY A 59 -7.87 19.60 -5.94
N PRO A 60 -8.21 20.60 -6.78
CA PRO A 60 -8.03 22.00 -6.46
C PRO A 60 -8.66 22.47 -5.14
N ASP A 61 -9.87 22.00 -4.84
CA ASP A 61 -10.57 22.40 -3.61
C ASP A 61 -9.90 21.84 -2.36
N TRP A 62 -9.39 20.61 -2.44
CA TRP A 62 -8.59 20.01 -1.36
C TRP A 62 -7.33 20.85 -1.08
N TRP A 63 -6.61 21.24 -2.12
CA TRP A 63 -5.39 22.02 -1.96
C TRP A 63 -5.68 23.42 -1.44
N ALA A 64 -6.77 24.04 -1.86
CA ALA A 64 -7.19 25.33 -1.31
C ALA A 64 -7.54 25.26 0.19
N ASP A 65 -8.14 24.16 0.65
CA ASP A 65 -8.37 23.93 2.08
C ASP A 65 -7.05 23.70 2.83
N MET A 66 -6.13 22.93 2.23
CA MET A 66 -4.80 22.69 2.80
C MET A 66 -3.98 23.97 2.94
N ASP A 67 -4.03 24.86 1.95
CA ASP A 67 -3.33 26.16 2.01
C ASP A 67 -3.79 27.00 3.21
N ILE A 68 -5.09 27.01 3.49
CA ILE A 68 -5.63 27.71 4.66
C ILE A 68 -5.17 27.03 5.96
N ILE A 69 -5.26 25.71 6.03
CA ILE A 69 -4.84 24.95 7.20
C ILE A 69 -3.36 25.22 7.51
N LEU A 70 -2.51 25.12 6.49
CA LEU A 70 -1.07 25.37 6.64
C LEU A 70 -0.77 26.79 7.10
N ALA A 71 -1.38 27.79 6.48
CA ALA A 71 -1.20 29.17 6.86
C ALA A 71 -1.66 29.45 8.31
N GLU A 72 -2.78 28.86 8.74
CA GLU A 72 -3.26 29.02 10.12
C GLU A 72 -2.39 28.27 11.14
N CYS A 73 -1.85 27.12 10.77
CA CYS A 73 -0.92 26.37 11.61
C CYS A 73 0.43 27.08 11.73
N GLU A 74 0.96 27.62 10.63
CA GLU A 74 2.21 28.39 10.62
C GLU A 74 2.16 29.61 11.55
N LYS A 75 1.07 30.37 11.54
CA LYS A 75 0.85 31.51 12.47
C LYS A 75 0.97 31.12 13.94
N ARG A 76 0.76 29.85 14.27
CA ARG A 76 0.69 29.33 15.66
C ARG A 76 1.82 28.37 16.01
N ASP A 77 2.81 28.23 15.14
CA ASP A 77 3.91 27.26 15.28
C ASP A 77 3.40 25.84 15.50
N MET A 78 2.35 25.44 14.76
CA MET A 78 1.78 24.10 14.80
C MET A 78 2.34 23.24 13.67
N LYS A 79 2.56 21.96 13.94
CA LYS A 79 2.95 20.97 12.94
C LYS A 79 1.72 20.36 12.26
N VAL A 80 1.84 20.09 10.97
CA VAL A 80 0.77 19.46 10.18
C VAL A 80 1.27 18.13 9.63
N TRP A 81 0.49 17.09 9.87
CA TRP A 81 0.61 15.80 9.24
C TRP A 81 -0.53 15.62 8.25
N VAL A 82 -0.28 14.89 7.17
CA VAL A 82 -1.29 14.59 6.17
C VAL A 82 -1.42 13.08 6.06
N LEU A 83 -2.64 12.60 6.20
CA LEU A 83 -2.98 11.22 5.90
C LEU A 83 -3.45 11.13 4.45
N ASP A 84 -2.80 10.25 3.68
CA ASP A 84 -2.92 10.20 2.22
C ASP A 84 -4.10 9.37 1.72
N ASP A 85 -5.15 9.22 2.50
CA ASP A 85 -6.34 8.49 2.07
C ASP A 85 -7.60 9.36 2.02
N LYS A 86 -8.52 8.97 1.16
CA LYS A 86 -9.91 9.41 1.17
C LYS A 86 -10.78 8.41 1.95
N ARG A 87 -10.37 7.16 1.93
CA ARG A 87 -10.90 5.99 2.63
C ARG A 87 -9.78 4.97 2.70
N PHE A 88 -9.83 4.06 3.68
CA PHE A 88 -8.87 2.95 3.75
C PHE A 88 -8.87 2.08 2.49
N PRO A 89 -7.72 1.53 2.11
CA PRO A 89 -6.39 1.71 2.72
C PRO A 89 -5.68 2.99 2.25
N THR A 90 -4.63 3.38 2.99
CA THR A 90 -3.73 4.48 2.61
C THR A 90 -2.86 4.10 1.41
N GLY A 91 -2.24 5.10 0.77
CA GLY A 91 -1.20 4.88 -0.25
C GLY A 91 -1.71 4.82 -1.69
N TYR A 92 -3.00 5.00 -1.95
CA TYR A 92 -3.50 5.00 -3.33
C TYR A 92 -4.05 6.35 -3.82
N ALA A 93 -4.01 7.37 -2.96
CA ALA A 93 -4.33 8.76 -3.26
C ALA A 93 -5.65 8.91 -4.07
N ASN A 94 -6.77 8.39 -3.52
CA ASN A 94 -8.08 8.41 -4.19
C ASN A 94 -8.10 7.72 -5.57
N GLY A 95 -7.23 6.74 -5.77
CA GLY A 95 -7.10 6.00 -7.03
C GLY A 95 -6.30 6.75 -8.11
N LEU A 96 -5.71 7.90 -7.79
CA LEU A 96 -4.88 8.66 -8.74
C LEU A 96 -3.66 7.87 -9.20
N ILE A 97 -3.02 7.10 -8.30
CA ILE A 97 -1.88 6.27 -8.64
C ILE A 97 -2.26 5.29 -9.75
N GLY A 98 -3.35 4.54 -9.59
CA GLY A 98 -3.79 3.60 -10.61
C GLY A 98 -4.21 4.23 -11.93
N LYS A 99 -4.76 5.47 -11.90
CA LYS A 99 -5.27 6.17 -13.09
C LYS A 99 -4.20 6.94 -13.84
N LYS A 100 -3.38 7.73 -13.13
CA LYS A 100 -2.41 8.66 -13.75
C LYS A 100 -0.98 8.12 -13.72
N TYR A 101 -0.66 7.27 -12.77
CA TYR A 101 0.70 6.81 -12.51
C TYR A 101 0.75 5.28 -12.32
N PRO A 102 0.24 4.47 -13.28
CA PRO A 102 0.16 3.02 -13.12
C PRO A 102 1.53 2.36 -12.92
N HIS A 103 2.61 3.00 -13.40
CA HIS A 103 3.99 2.55 -13.21
C HIS A 103 4.50 2.70 -11.75
N LEU A 104 3.77 3.46 -10.90
CA LEU A 104 4.08 3.61 -9.46
C LEU A 104 3.27 2.64 -8.58
N ARG A 105 2.48 1.75 -9.19
CA ARG A 105 1.73 0.75 -8.42
C ARG A 105 2.68 -0.24 -7.76
N GLN A 106 2.32 -0.66 -6.57
CA GLN A 106 3.00 -1.77 -5.92
C GLN A 106 2.74 -3.06 -6.70
N TRP A 107 3.80 -3.82 -6.92
CA TRP A 107 3.75 -5.17 -7.46
C TRP A 107 3.96 -6.17 -6.33
N ASN A 108 3.19 -7.24 -6.35
CA ASN A 108 3.38 -8.38 -5.47
C ASN A 108 3.67 -9.60 -6.35
N LEU A 109 4.65 -10.41 -5.96
CA LEU A 109 4.82 -11.72 -6.55
C LEU A 109 3.69 -12.60 -6.04
N ALA A 110 2.87 -13.12 -6.95
CA ALA A 110 1.85 -14.12 -6.68
C ALA A 110 2.36 -15.48 -7.16
N GLU A 111 2.08 -16.52 -6.42
CA GLU A 111 2.44 -17.89 -6.73
C GLU A 111 1.17 -18.69 -6.98
N ARG A 112 1.23 -19.56 -7.97
CA ARG A 112 0.25 -20.62 -8.23
C ARG A 112 1.02 -21.90 -8.47
N HIS A 113 0.48 -23.02 -8.07
CA HIS A 113 1.14 -24.29 -8.31
C HIS A 113 0.17 -25.41 -8.66
N VAL A 114 0.71 -26.42 -9.31
CA VAL A 114 0.05 -27.69 -9.58
C VAL A 114 1.03 -28.82 -9.32
N ASP A 115 0.53 -29.87 -8.70
CA ASP A 115 1.30 -31.11 -8.51
C ASP A 115 1.03 -32.08 -9.67
N VAL A 116 2.10 -32.61 -10.23
CA VAL A 116 2.03 -33.54 -11.35
C VAL A 116 2.91 -34.77 -11.09
N MET A 117 2.42 -35.94 -11.48
CA MET A 117 3.16 -37.20 -11.36
C MET A 117 3.42 -37.76 -12.76
N GLY A 118 4.70 -37.90 -13.10
CA GLY A 118 5.12 -38.53 -14.36
C GLY A 118 5.48 -40.01 -14.20
N PRO A 119 5.73 -40.71 -15.32
CA PRO A 119 5.92 -40.09 -16.63
C PRO A 119 4.60 -39.78 -17.36
N ILE A 120 4.51 -38.61 -18.01
CA ILE A 120 3.39 -38.26 -18.88
C ILE A 120 3.97 -37.58 -20.15
N GLU A 121 3.65 -38.10 -21.32
CA GLU A 121 3.97 -37.48 -22.60
C GLU A 121 2.89 -36.44 -22.99
N GLY A 122 3.29 -35.28 -23.48
CA GLY A 122 2.39 -34.27 -23.98
C GLY A 122 1.45 -33.66 -22.93
N ALA A 123 1.87 -33.61 -21.67
CA ALA A 123 1.06 -32.98 -20.63
C ALA A 123 0.85 -31.50 -20.93
N SER A 124 -0.36 -31.00 -20.65
CA SER A 124 -0.65 -29.58 -20.67
C SER A 124 -1.49 -29.19 -19.47
N PHE A 125 -1.15 -28.12 -18.83
CA PHE A 125 -1.90 -27.60 -17.68
C PHE A 125 -1.90 -26.09 -17.65
N LEU A 126 -3.04 -25.53 -17.24
CA LEU A 126 -3.22 -24.10 -17.10
C LEU A 126 -2.45 -23.59 -15.89
N MET A 127 -1.54 -22.68 -16.10
CA MET A 127 -0.84 -21.98 -15.00
C MET A 127 -1.46 -20.61 -14.76
N HIS A 128 -1.43 -19.75 -15.78
CA HIS A 128 -1.92 -18.38 -15.66
C HIS A 128 -2.04 -17.73 -17.04
N PRO A 129 -3.14 -17.06 -17.34
CA PRO A 129 -3.17 -16.22 -18.55
C PRO A 129 -2.17 -15.06 -18.36
N ASP A 130 -1.12 -15.03 -19.17
CA ASP A 130 -0.16 -13.93 -19.19
C ASP A 130 -0.85 -12.67 -19.70
N THR A 131 -0.98 -11.68 -18.82
CA THR A 131 -1.63 -10.41 -19.15
C THR A 131 -0.75 -9.23 -18.74
N PRO A 132 -0.90 -8.06 -19.37
CA PRO A 132 -0.15 -6.87 -18.95
C PRO A 132 -0.40 -6.45 -17.49
N ALA A 133 -1.55 -6.85 -16.94
CA ALA A 133 -1.89 -6.57 -15.53
C ALA A 133 -1.27 -7.58 -14.57
N GLU A 134 -1.02 -8.81 -15.04
CA GLU A 134 -0.43 -9.91 -14.28
C GLU A 134 0.58 -10.63 -15.19
N PRO A 135 1.77 -10.04 -15.41
CA PRO A 135 2.76 -10.67 -16.29
C PRO A 135 3.34 -11.94 -15.64
N LEU A 136 3.51 -12.96 -16.47
CA LEU A 136 4.19 -14.17 -16.04
C LEU A 136 5.68 -13.88 -15.80
N VAL A 137 6.18 -14.27 -14.64
CA VAL A 137 7.59 -14.11 -14.28
C VAL A 137 8.40 -15.34 -14.66
N ALA A 138 7.97 -16.51 -14.19
CA ALA A 138 8.61 -17.79 -14.48
C ALA A 138 7.65 -18.94 -14.23
N VAL A 139 7.93 -20.08 -14.87
CA VAL A 139 7.33 -21.38 -14.54
C VAL A 139 8.45 -22.37 -14.20
N LEU A 140 8.46 -22.84 -12.97
CA LEU A 140 9.53 -23.68 -12.44
C LEU A 140 8.97 -24.98 -11.86
N ALA A 141 9.50 -26.12 -12.28
CA ALA A 141 9.13 -27.41 -11.74
C ALA A 141 10.19 -27.91 -10.76
N TYR A 142 9.80 -28.15 -9.52
CA TYR A 142 10.65 -28.73 -8.48
C TYR A 142 10.27 -30.19 -8.24
N PRO A 143 11.25 -31.10 -8.11
CA PRO A 143 10.97 -32.46 -7.66
C PRO A 143 10.32 -32.44 -6.27
N ARG A 144 9.38 -33.35 -6.03
CA ARG A 144 8.78 -33.54 -4.70
C ARG A 144 9.27 -34.79 -4.06
N THR A 145 9.69 -34.68 -2.81
CA THR A 145 10.05 -35.81 -1.93
C THR A 145 9.07 -35.82 -0.77
N GLY A 146 8.10 -36.76 -0.81
CA GLY A 146 7.06 -36.84 0.20
C GLY A 146 5.99 -35.73 0.01
N HIS A 147 5.77 -34.91 1.04
CA HIS A 147 4.77 -33.84 1.02
C HIS A 147 5.34 -32.47 0.61
N ASP A 148 6.67 -32.31 0.62
CA ASP A 148 7.35 -31.05 0.38
C ASP A 148 8.05 -31.04 -0.98
N GLU A 149 8.30 -29.87 -1.53
CA GLU A 149 9.15 -29.66 -2.69
C GLU A 149 10.63 -29.75 -2.28
N ASP A 150 11.46 -30.32 -3.13
CA ASP A 150 12.91 -30.26 -2.98
C ASP A 150 13.45 -28.94 -3.56
N ILE A 151 13.38 -27.89 -2.76
CA ILE A 151 13.89 -26.56 -3.13
C ILE A 151 15.41 -26.47 -3.17
N HIS A 152 16.12 -27.49 -2.72
CA HIS A 152 17.59 -27.56 -2.77
C HIS A 152 18.09 -28.10 -4.12
N SER A 153 17.24 -28.78 -4.85
CA SER A 153 17.53 -29.17 -6.24
C SER A 153 17.34 -28.00 -7.18
N ALA A 154 18.11 -27.96 -8.25
CA ALA A 154 17.87 -27.00 -9.33
C ALA A 154 16.49 -27.29 -9.97
N PRO A 155 15.62 -26.29 -10.13
CA PRO A 155 14.35 -26.48 -10.79
C PRO A 155 14.54 -26.73 -12.29
N ILE A 156 13.54 -27.39 -12.88
CA ILE A 156 13.37 -27.44 -14.33
C ILE A 156 12.65 -26.15 -14.73
N ASP A 157 13.30 -25.31 -15.53
CA ASP A 157 12.68 -24.09 -16.05
C ASP A 157 11.80 -24.43 -17.24
N LEU A 158 10.50 -24.18 -17.08
CA LEU A 158 9.45 -24.43 -18.09
C LEU A 158 8.90 -23.11 -18.68
N THR A 159 9.52 -21.98 -18.38
CA THR A 159 9.02 -20.67 -18.80
C THR A 159 8.89 -20.56 -20.33
N ALA A 160 9.85 -21.14 -21.05
CA ALA A 160 9.81 -21.16 -22.51
C ALA A 160 8.76 -22.11 -23.12
N GLN A 161 8.23 -23.00 -22.33
CA GLN A 161 7.18 -23.97 -22.71
C GLN A 161 5.75 -23.42 -22.50
N VAL A 162 5.63 -22.19 -22.02
CA VAL A 162 4.33 -21.54 -21.82
C VAL A 162 3.82 -20.98 -23.15
N LYS A 163 2.59 -21.35 -23.48
CA LYS A 163 1.86 -20.81 -24.63
C LYS A 163 0.39 -20.64 -24.27
N ASP A 164 -0.15 -19.43 -24.51
CA ASP A 164 -1.54 -19.08 -24.22
C ASP A 164 -1.98 -19.39 -22.76
N GLY A 165 -1.04 -19.24 -21.79
CA GLY A 165 -1.27 -19.53 -20.37
C GLY A 165 -1.14 -21.00 -19.99
N TYR A 166 -0.89 -21.88 -20.94
CA TYR A 166 -0.66 -23.29 -20.69
C TYR A 166 0.81 -23.63 -20.76
N VAL A 167 1.26 -24.52 -19.86
CA VAL A 167 2.56 -25.18 -19.93
C VAL A 167 2.40 -26.47 -20.71
N TYR A 168 3.28 -26.71 -21.66
CA TYR A 168 3.39 -27.95 -22.41
C TYR A 168 4.69 -28.64 -22.02
N TRP A 169 4.58 -29.83 -21.44
CA TRP A 169 5.74 -30.50 -20.88
C TRP A 169 5.62 -32.03 -20.93
N ASP A 170 6.70 -32.70 -21.36
CA ASP A 170 6.83 -34.14 -21.17
C ASP A 170 7.36 -34.37 -19.74
N VAL A 171 6.45 -34.74 -18.85
CA VAL A 171 6.77 -34.90 -17.41
C VAL A 171 7.65 -36.11 -17.20
N PRO A 172 8.87 -35.99 -16.69
CA PRO A 172 9.72 -37.12 -16.39
C PRO A 172 9.12 -37.99 -15.28
N LYS A 173 9.65 -39.23 -15.14
CA LYS A 173 9.26 -40.09 -14.02
C LYS A 173 9.57 -39.42 -12.68
N GLY A 174 8.56 -39.29 -11.83
CA GLY A 174 8.66 -38.67 -10.51
C GLY A 174 7.45 -37.82 -10.19
N CYS A 175 7.49 -37.20 -9.02
CA CYS A 175 6.49 -36.20 -8.62
C CYS A 175 7.12 -34.82 -8.67
N TYR A 176 6.36 -33.86 -9.18
CA TYR A 176 6.83 -32.49 -9.34
C TYR A 176 5.77 -31.50 -8.86
N ARG A 177 6.22 -30.40 -8.27
CA ARG A 177 5.40 -29.20 -8.09
C ARG A 177 5.85 -28.15 -9.08
N VAL A 178 4.92 -27.69 -9.89
CA VAL A 178 5.16 -26.65 -10.89
C VAL A 178 4.53 -25.38 -10.38
N PHE A 179 5.37 -24.35 -10.20
CA PHE A 179 4.98 -23.01 -9.79
C PHE A 179 4.86 -22.07 -10.96
#